data_32af42d013fc89bed0fd30ed236945c5
#
_entry.id   32af42d013fc89bed0fd30ed236945c5
#
_cell.length_a   1.000
_cell.length_b   1.000
_cell.length_c   1.000
_cell.angle_alpha   90.00
_cell.angle_beta   90.00
_cell.angle_gamma   90.00
#
_symmetry.space_group_name_H-M   'P 1'
#
loop_
_entity.id
_entity.type
_entity.pdbx_description
1 polymer ?
#
loop_
_entity_poly.entity_id
_entity_poly.type
_entity_poly.pdbx_seq_one_letter_code
_entity_poly.pdbx_strand_id
1 'polypeptide(L)'
;RPEHTSSRPNILVHGIGEQAQREGVAPGEACDGFLAYVGRSPLVAFHAGFDRRFLERALQDHRQLRLRNPWIDLATLAPAVHPRARAESLDDWLAEFQIGVERRHQAVSDALASAMLFQRLLAVLPPGERHPAALQRLCAQGRWLGGRA
;
A
#
# COMPACT_ATOMS: atom_id res chain seq x y z
N ARG A 1 -17.66 -8.17 5.87
CA ARG A 1 -18.54 -7.56 6.90
C ARG A 1 -17.83 -7.62 8.24
N PRO A 2 -17.58 -6.49 8.93
CA PRO A 2 -16.97 -6.52 10.25
C PRO A 2 -17.93 -7.10 11.30
N GLU A 3 -17.38 -7.64 12.40
CA GLU A 3 -18.17 -8.10 13.56
C GLU A 3 -18.87 -6.93 14.26
N HIS A 4 -18.20 -5.77 14.30
CA HIS A 4 -18.73 -4.52 14.84
C HIS A 4 -18.55 -3.40 13.80
N THR A 5 -19.54 -2.53 13.66
CA THR A 5 -19.44 -1.36 12.79
C THR A 5 -18.45 -0.34 13.38
N SER A 6 -17.79 0.39 12.48
CA SER A 6 -16.83 1.44 12.86
C SER A 6 -17.51 2.56 13.65
N SER A 7 -16.75 3.18 14.55
CA SER A 7 -17.20 4.40 15.23
C SER A 7 -17.40 5.56 14.24
N ARG A 8 -18.25 6.52 14.59
CA ARG A 8 -18.52 7.69 13.75
C ARG A 8 -17.27 8.47 13.31
N PRO A 9 -16.25 8.70 14.16
CA PRO A 9 -14.99 9.31 13.71
C PRO A 9 -14.29 8.50 12.61
N ASN A 10 -14.24 7.18 12.73
CA ASN A 10 -13.62 6.32 11.71
C ASN A 10 -14.42 6.34 10.40
N ILE A 11 -15.77 6.34 10.47
CA ILE A 11 -16.62 6.46 9.28
C ILE A 11 -16.33 7.76 8.53
N LEU A 12 -16.09 8.87 9.23
CA LEU A 12 -15.72 10.14 8.60
C LEU A 12 -14.37 10.09 7.88
N VAL A 13 -13.45 9.24 8.33
CA VAL A 13 -12.13 9.06 7.68
C VAL A 13 -12.23 8.22 6.42
N HIS A 14 -12.81 7.01 6.51
CA HIS A 14 -12.83 6.07 5.37
C HIS A 14 -14.09 6.15 4.48
N GLY A 15 -15.11 6.90 4.90
CA GLY A 15 -16.33 7.14 4.12
C GLY A 15 -17.29 5.94 3.99
N ILE A 16 -17.05 4.82 4.70
CA ILE A 16 -17.89 3.61 4.62
C ILE A 16 -18.93 3.66 5.73
N GLY A 17 -20.16 3.98 5.37
CA GLY A 17 -21.28 4.05 6.31
C GLY A 17 -21.64 2.71 6.94
N GLU A 18 -22.36 2.70 8.05
CA GLU A 18 -22.73 1.48 8.77
C GLU A 18 -23.50 0.46 7.92
N GLN A 19 -24.40 0.94 7.05
CA GLN A 19 -25.16 0.07 6.16
C GLN A 19 -24.22 -0.68 5.18
N ALA A 20 -23.30 0.05 4.51
CA ALA A 20 -22.33 -0.55 3.62
C ALA A 20 -21.41 -1.56 4.34
N GLN A 21 -21.04 -1.30 5.61
CA GLN A 21 -20.28 -2.24 6.42
C GLN A 21 -21.08 -3.53 6.72
N ARG A 22 -22.39 -3.43 6.98
CA ARG A 22 -23.27 -4.58 7.22
C ARG A 22 -23.52 -5.41 5.95
N GLU A 23 -23.58 -4.77 4.79
CA GLU A 23 -23.79 -5.37 3.49
C GLU A 23 -22.50 -5.95 2.87
N GLY A 24 -21.34 -5.68 3.47
CA GLY A 24 -20.07 -6.21 3.03
C GLY A 24 -20.01 -7.75 3.10
N VAL A 25 -19.12 -8.33 2.29
CA VAL A 25 -18.85 -9.78 2.28
C VAL A 25 -18.21 -10.24 3.60
N ALA A 26 -18.30 -11.53 3.90
CA ALA A 26 -17.64 -12.10 5.07
C ALA A 26 -16.11 -11.93 4.96
N PRO A 27 -15.38 -11.72 6.07
CA PRO A 27 -13.93 -11.51 6.02
C PRO A 27 -13.16 -12.64 5.32
N GLY A 28 -13.58 -13.88 5.53
CA GLY A 28 -12.97 -15.02 4.85
C GLY A 28 -13.18 -15.02 3.34
N GLU A 29 -14.36 -14.64 2.88
CA GLU A 29 -14.67 -14.49 1.45
C GLU A 29 -13.84 -13.34 0.83
N ALA A 30 -13.69 -12.23 1.56
CA ALA A 30 -12.81 -11.14 1.14
C ALA A 30 -11.34 -11.60 1.03
N CYS A 31 -10.86 -12.43 1.97
CA CYS A 31 -9.52 -13.03 1.91
C CYS A 31 -9.35 -13.92 0.68
N ASP A 32 -10.34 -14.75 0.36
CA ASP A 32 -10.30 -15.63 -0.82
C ASP A 32 -10.25 -14.82 -2.12
N GLY A 33 -11.13 -13.81 -2.23
CA GLY A 33 -11.13 -12.89 -3.37
C GLY A 33 -9.79 -12.16 -3.55
N PHE A 34 -9.22 -11.68 -2.43
CA PHE A 34 -7.91 -11.05 -2.43
C PHE A 34 -6.80 -12.01 -2.91
N LEU A 35 -6.75 -13.23 -2.37
CA LEU A 35 -5.75 -14.23 -2.76
C LEU A 35 -5.87 -14.63 -4.24
N ALA A 36 -7.10 -14.81 -4.72
CA ALA A 36 -7.37 -15.10 -6.13
C ALA A 36 -6.90 -13.96 -7.05
N TYR A 37 -7.11 -12.70 -6.63
CA TYR A 37 -6.72 -11.52 -7.39
C TYR A 37 -5.19 -11.32 -7.43
N VAL A 38 -4.53 -11.39 -6.28
CA VAL A 38 -3.08 -11.07 -6.21
C VAL A 38 -2.20 -12.21 -6.70
N GLY A 39 -2.64 -13.46 -6.59
CA GLY A 39 -1.85 -14.62 -6.97
C GLY A 39 -0.44 -14.60 -6.37
N ARG A 40 0.59 -14.60 -7.23
CA ARG A 40 2.02 -14.49 -6.84
C ARG A 40 2.62 -13.11 -7.09
N SER A 41 1.82 -12.12 -7.48
CA SER A 41 2.31 -10.80 -7.83
C SER A 41 2.92 -10.09 -6.62
N PRO A 42 3.96 -9.25 -6.80
CA PRO A 42 4.43 -8.35 -5.76
C PRO A 42 3.32 -7.41 -5.29
N LEU A 43 3.31 -7.10 -4.01
CA LEU A 43 2.41 -6.13 -3.40
C LEU A 43 3.15 -4.82 -3.19
N VAL A 44 2.52 -3.73 -3.58
CA VAL A 44 3.09 -2.38 -3.50
C VAL A 44 2.18 -1.52 -2.65
N ALA A 45 2.73 -0.85 -1.64
CA ALA A 45 1.97 0.09 -0.82
C ALA A 45 2.89 1.20 -0.29
N PHE A 46 2.30 2.31 0.12
CA PHE A 46 3.01 3.35 0.88
C PHE A 46 2.89 3.03 2.38
N HIS A 47 4.02 2.89 3.07
CA HIS A 47 4.09 2.31 4.43
C HIS A 47 3.60 0.85 4.48
N ALA A 48 4.04 0.04 3.54
CA ALA A 48 3.62 -1.35 3.33
C ALA A 48 3.63 -2.24 4.59
N GLY A 49 4.38 -1.89 5.60
CA GLY A 49 4.42 -2.61 6.88
C GLY A 49 3.08 -2.64 7.62
N PHE A 50 2.24 -1.61 7.45
CA PHE A 50 0.89 -1.56 8.03
C PHE A 50 -0.04 -2.53 7.31
N ASP A 51 -0.14 -2.40 5.98
CA ASP A 51 -1.00 -3.23 5.13
C ASP A 51 -0.64 -4.70 5.25
N ARG A 52 0.66 -4.99 5.26
CA ARG A 52 1.19 -6.34 5.43
C ARG A 52 0.71 -6.98 6.73
N ARG A 53 0.89 -6.30 7.86
CA ARG A 53 0.46 -6.83 9.17
C ARG A 53 -1.05 -7.05 9.24
N PHE A 54 -1.82 -6.12 8.68
CA PHE A 54 -3.27 -6.24 8.64
C PHE A 54 -3.73 -7.44 7.82
N LEU A 55 -3.19 -7.60 6.60
CA LEU A 55 -3.52 -8.71 5.70
C LEU A 55 -3.04 -10.06 6.25
N GLU A 56 -1.81 -10.12 6.80
CA GLU A 56 -1.28 -11.35 7.41
C GLU A 56 -2.15 -11.79 8.59
N ARG A 57 -2.62 -10.84 9.42
CA ARG A 57 -3.53 -11.14 10.52
C ARG A 57 -4.89 -11.64 9.99
N ALA A 58 -5.51 -10.94 9.05
CA ALA A 58 -6.80 -11.34 8.49
C ALA A 58 -6.74 -12.73 7.85
N LEU A 59 -5.68 -13.03 7.07
CA LEU A 59 -5.46 -14.33 6.46
C LEU A 59 -5.21 -15.43 7.51
N GLN A 60 -4.46 -15.13 8.57
CA GLN A 60 -4.23 -16.08 9.66
C GLN A 60 -5.53 -16.38 10.41
N ASP A 61 -6.32 -15.36 10.77
CA ASP A 61 -7.54 -15.50 11.56
C ASP A 61 -8.65 -16.23 10.78
N HIS A 62 -8.78 -15.97 9.47
CA HIS A 62 -9.90 -16.47 8.68
C HIS A 62 -9.55 -17.64 7.75
N ARG A 63 -8.28 -17.89 7.46
CA ARG A 63 -7.85 -18.94 6.52
C ARG A 63 -6.67 -19.76 6.99
N GLN A 64 -6.04 -19.42 8.10
CA GLN A 64 -4.82 -20.05 8.62
C GLN A 64 -3.67 -20.07 7.59
N LEU A 65 -3.64 -19.05 6.72
CA LEU A 65 -2.68 -18.89 5.64
C LEU A 65 -1.70 -17.74 5.94
N ARG A 66 -0.51 -17.84 5.33
CA ARG A 66 0.49 -16.79 5.33
C ARG A 66 0.72 -16.25 3.93
N LEU A 67 0.76 -14.93 3.81
CA LEU A 67 1.07 -14.26 2.55
C LEU A 67 2.57 -14.39 2.26
N ARG A 68 2.91 -14.89 1.06
CA ARG A 68 4.30 -15.09 0.62
C ARG A 68 4.74 -14.12 -0.47
N ASN A 69 3.84 -13.24 -0.88
CA ASN A 69 4.09 -12.26 -1.92
C ASN A 69 5.21 -11.30 -1.49
N PRO A 70 6.14 -10.95 -2.38
CA PRO A 70 7.14 -9.93 -2.09
C PRO A 70 6.45 -8.57 -1.91
N TRP A 71 6.94 -7.79 -0.94
CA TRP A 71 6.43 -6.45 -0.68
C TRP A 71 7.44 -5.40 -1.13
N ILE A 72 6.91 -4.32 -1.70
CA ILE A 72 7.63 -3.12 -2.10
C ILE A 72 7.00 -1.94 -1.37
N ASP A 73 7.77 -1.29 -0.52
CA ASP A 73 7.32 -0.15 0.27
C ASP A 73 7.76 1.14 -0.40
N LEU A 74 6.80 1.91 -0.89
CA LEU A 74 7.05 3.17 -1.59
C LEU A 74 7.64 4.24 -0.66
N ALA A 75 7.32 4.23 0.64
CA ALA A 75 7.90 5.15 1.60
C ALA A 75 9.43 4.96 1.76
N THR A 76 9.95 3.77 1.43
CA THR A 76 11.39 3.49 1.43
C THR A 76 12.00 3.49 0.04
N LEU A 77 11.24 3.11 -0.98
CA LEU A 77 11.70 3.11 -2.37
C LEU A 77 11.89 4.52 -2.91
N ALA A 78 10.92 5.41 -2.67
CA ALA A 78 10.93 6.75 -3.24
C ALA A 78 12.18 7.57 -2.84
N PRO A 79 12.58 7.66 -1.55
CA PRO A 79 13.82 8.36 -1.19
C PRO A 79 15.09 7.66 -1.69
N ALA A 80 15.09 6.33 -1.89
CA ALA A 80 16.22 5.62 -2.47
C ALA A 80 16.42 5.96 -3.97
N VAL A 81 15.30 6.14 -4.69
CA VAL A 81 15.31 6.47 -6.14
C VAL A 81 15.47 7.98 -6.35
N HIS A 82 14.94 8.80 -5.46
CA HIS A 82 14.94 10.26 -5.58
C HIS A 82 15.49 10.93 -4.31
N PRO A 83 16.79 10.78 -3.98
CA PRO A 83 17.37 11.13 -2.68
C PRO A 83 17.45 12.63 -2.42
N ARG A 84 17.15 13.49 -3.41
CA ARG A 84 17.15 14.95 -3.26
C ARG A 84 15.77 15.50 -2.91
N ALA A 85 14.71 14.73 -3.04
CA ALA A 85 13.37 15.16 -2.67
C ALA A 85 13.26 15.26 -1.13
N ARG A 86 12.48 16.24 -0.68
CA ARG A 86 12.16 16.44 0.75
C ARG A 86 10.69 16.07 1.00
N ALA A 87 10.31 14.86 0.60
CA ALA A 87 8.96 14.36 0.70
C ALA A 87 8.94 13.20 1.70
N GLU A 88 8.02 13.23 2.65
CA GLU A 88 7.88 12.23 3.73
C GLU A 88 6.57 11.47 3.63
N SER A 89 5.48 12.17 3.33
CA SER A 89 4.16 11.60 3.17
C SER A 89 3.86 11.20 1.71
N LEU A 90 2.83 10.38 1.52
CA LEU A 90 2.34 10.08 0.17
C LEU A 90 1.95 11.37 -0.57
N ASP A 91 1.29 12.32 0.12
CA ASP A 91 0.87 13.58 -0.49
C ASP A 91 2.06 14.44 -0.95
N ASP A 92 3.15 14.47 -0.18
CA ASP A 92 4.37 15.18 -0.58
C ASP A 92 4.97 14.55 -1.85
N TRP A 93 5.02 13.20 -1.91
CA TRP A 93 5.52 12.50 -3.09
C TRP A 93 4.62 12.69 -4.31
N LEU A 94 3.31 12.74 -4.13
CA LEU A 94 2.37 13.03 -5.22
C LEU A 94 2.59 14.46 -5.75
N ALA A 95 2.79 15.41 -4.86
CA ALA A 95 3.11 16.81 -5.23
C ALA A 95 4.46 16.90 -5.95
N GLU A 96 5.52 16.24 -5.45
CA GLU A 96 6.85 16.21 -6.08
C GLU A 96 6.79 15.70 -7.53
N PHE A 97 6.00 14.65 -7.78
CA PHE A 97 5.82 14.07 -9.12
C PHE A 97 4.66 14.68 -9.90
N GLN A 98 4.00 15.72 -9.39
CA GLN A 98 2.85 16.40 -10.01
C GLN A 98 1.71 15.43 -10.34
N ILE A 99 1.42 14.51 -9.43
CA ILE A 99 0.36 13.51 -9.56
C ILE A 99 -0.90 14.06 -8.91
N GLY A 100 -1.91 14.40 -9.71
CA GLY A 100 -3.22 14.83 -9.23
C GLY A 100 -4.09 13.63 -8.81
N VAL A 101 -4.72 13.70 -7.63
CA VAL A 101 -5.69 12.73 -7.14
C VAL A 101 -6.91 13.47 -6.60
N GLU A 102 -8.09 13.16 -7.14
CA GLU A 102 -9.31 13.92 -6.82
C GLU A 102 -9.80 13.74 -5.37
N ARG A 103 -9.63 12.56 -4.78
CA ARG A 103 -10.13 12.23 -3.45
C ARG A 103 -9.12 11.37 -2.69
N ARG A 104 -8.55 11.93 -1.63
CA ARG A 104 -7.68 11.21 -0.68
C ARG A 104 -8.54 10.55 0.42
N HIS A 105 -7.95 9.58 1.12
CA HIS A 105 -8.57 8.80 2.21
C HIS A 105 -9.71 7.86 1.78
N GLN A 106 -9.77 7.54 0.50
CA GLN A 106 -10.57 6.45 -0.03
C GLN A 106 -9.64 5.36 -0.55
N ALA A 107 -9.86 4.10 -0.14
CA ALA A 107 -8.96 2.98 -0.43
C ALA A 107 -8.60 2.84 -1.92
N VAL A 108 -9.58 3.01 -2.82
CA VAL A 108 -9.36 2.93 -4.27
C VAL A 108 -8.50 4.09 -4.77
N SER A 109 -8.79 5.31 -4.33
CA SER A 109 -8.03 6.51 -4.73
C SER A 109 -6.60 6.47 -4.18
N ASP A 110 -6.40 5.98 -2.95
CA ASP A 110 -5.08 5.83 -2.34
C ASP A 110 -4.27 4.72 -3.01
N ALA A 111 -4.91 3.62 -3.39
CA ALA A 111 -4.27 2.56 -4.17
C ALA A 111 -3.86 3.07 -5.57
N LEU A 112 -4.73 3.84 -6.25
CA LEU A 112 -4.41 4.46 -7.54
C LEU A 112 -3.25 5.45 -7.42
N ALA A 113 -3.27 6.32 -6.39
CA ALA A 113 -2.19 7.26 -6.11
C ALA A 113 -0.85 6.55 -5.93
N SER A 114 -0.84 5.47 -5.12
CA SER A 114 0.34 4.64 -4.91
C SER A 114 0.81 3.97 -6.21
N ALA A 115 -0.11 3.49 -7.05
CA ALA A 115 0.24 2.89 -8.34
C ALA A 115 0.85 3.93 -9.31
N MET A 116 0.30 5.15 -9.36
CA MET A 116 0.83 6.24 -10.19
C MET A 116 2.22 6.67 -9.71
N LEU A 117 2.42 6.81 -8.40
CA LEU A 117 3.74 7.09 -7.82
C LEU A 117 4.74 5.96 -8.19
N PHE A 118 4.34 4.70 -8.03
CA PHE A 118 5.18 3.57 -8.38
C PHE A 118 5.60 3.59 -9.85
N GLN A 119 4.69 3.89 -10.76
CA GLN A 119 5.00 4.03 -12.19
C GLN A 119 6.04 5.15 -12.44
N ARG A 120 5.93 6.29 -11.76
CA ARG A 120 6.92 7.37 -11.86
C ARG A 120 8.30 6.95 -11.38
N LEU A 121 8.35 6.24 -10.23
CA LEU A 121 9.61 5.71 -9.70
C LEU A 121 10.24 4.67 -10.63
N LEU A 122 9.43 3.77 -11.22
CA LEU A 122 9.93 2.81 -12.20
C LEU A 122 10.48 3.49 -13.47
N ALA A 123 9.87 4.59 -13.90
CA ALA A 123 10.28 5.29 -15.11
C ALA A 123 11.72 5.85 -15.03
N VAL A 124 12.18 6.26 -13.83
CA VAL A 124 13.52 6.80 -13.63
C VAL A 124 14.58 5.73 -13.35
N LEU A 125 14.18 4.49 -13.04
CA LEU A 125 15.09 3.38 -12.82
C LEU A 125 15.58 2.79 -14.15
N PRO A 126 16.83 2.33 -14.22
CA PRO A 126 17.32 1.52 -15.34
C PRO A 126 16.46 0.27 -15.55
N PRO A 127 16.24 -0.20 -16.79
CA PRO A 127 15.41 -1.39 -17.05
C PRO A 127 15.80 -2.63 -16.24
N GLY A 128 17.10 -2.85 -16.01
CA GLY A 128 17.61 -3.96 -15.21
C GLY A 128 17.31 -3.88 -13.71
N GLU A 129 16.84 -2.73 -13.20
CA GLU A 129 16.49 -2.54 -11.78
C GLU A 129 14.97 -2.53 -11.52
N ARG A 130 14.15 -2.75 -12.55
CA ARG A 130 12.68 -2.70 -12.44
C ARG A 130 12.05 -4.03 -12.00
N HIS A 131 12.84 -5.01 -11.58
CA HIS A 131 12.32 -6.30 -11.12
C HIS A 131 12.21 -6.37 -9.58
N PRO A 132 11.34 -7.21 -9.02
CA PRO A 132 11.00 -7.20 -7.60
C PRO A 132 12.22 -7.30 -6.66
N ALA A 133 13.18 -8.15 -6.96
CA ALA A 133 14.37 -8.33 -6.11
C ALA A 133 15.27 -7.07 -6.09
N ALA A 134 15.40 -6.34 -7.20
CA ALA A 134 16.13 -5.07 -7.24
C ALA A 134 15.41 -4.00 -6.44
N LEU A 135 14.08 -3.90 -6.61
CA LEU A 135 13.26 -2.94 -5.87
C LEU A 135 13.31 -3.19 -4.36
N GLN A 136 13.30 -4.45 -3.92
CA GLN A 136 13.46 -4.80 -2.51
C GLN A 136 14.84 -4.39 -1.95
N ARG A 137 15.92 -4.53 -2.74
CA ARG A 137 17.25 -4.04 -2.35
C ARG A 137 17.25 -2.52 -2.19
N LEU A 138 16.65 -1.79 -3.13
CA LEU A 138 16.50 -0.33 -3.03
C LEU A 138 15.68 0.09 -1.81
N CYS A 139 14.56 -0.59 -1.52
CA CYS A 139 13.80 -0.37 -0.28
C CYS A 139 14.66 -0.59 0.97
N ALA A 140 15.53 -1.60 0.99
CA ALA A 140 16.42 -1.84 2.11
C ALA A 140 17.43 -0.69 2.29
N GLN A 141 17.97 -0.13 1.20
CA GLN A 141 18.85 1.04 1.22
C GLN A 141 18.11 2.30 1.71
N GLY A 142 16.89 2.55 1.22
CA GLY A 142 16.09 3.70 1.60
C GLY A 142 15.76 3.78 3.08
N ARG A 143 15.61 2.64 3.77
CA ARG A 143 15.43 2.59 5.23
C ARG A 143 16.61 3.19 6.02
N TRP A 144 17.81 3.08 5.50
CA TRP A 144 19.01 3.68 6.12
C TRP A 144 19.11 5.19 5.87
N LEU A 145 18.51 5.70 4.81
CA LEU A 145 18.50 7.12 4.47
C LEU A 145 17.44 7.88 5.29
N GLY A 146 16.25 7.29 5.50
CA GLY A 146 15.17 7.89 6.30
C GLY A 146 15.41 7.92 7.82
N GLY A 147 16.39 7.19 8.34
CA GLY A 147 16.75 7.17 9.77
C GLY A 147 17.76 8.22 10.21
N ARG A 148 18.07 9.20 9.37
CA ARG A 148 19.07 10.27 9.64
C ARG A 148 18.46 11.67 9.73
N ALA A 149 17.19 11.78 10.09
CA ALA A 149 16.56 13.05 10.42
C ALA A 149 16.34 13.19 11.93
#